data_2187d0548bf9178a1c4533042a82e5d6
#
_entry.id   2187d0548bf9178a1c4533042a82e5d6
#
_cell.length_a   1.000
_cell.length_b   1.000
_cell.length_c   1.000
_cell.angle_alpha   90.00
_cell.angle_beta   90.00
_cell.angle_gamma   90.00
#
_symmetry.space_group_name_H-M   'P 1'
#
loop_
_entity.id
_entity.type
_entity.pdbx_description
1 polymer ?
#
loop_
_entity_poly.entity_id
_entity_poly.type
_entity_poly.pdbx_seq_one_letter_code
_entity_poly.pdbx_strand_id
1 'polypeptide(L)'
;MDIQKTLDELYGLSVFGIKLGLENINEILNRLGNPQNRYKTIHIAGTNGKGSTASMIECILLEKGYKVGKYTSPHIVKFNERIVFNREEISDRDIVKYYEIVREKMGDLPATFFEVTTAIMFLYFADKGIDYLVLEVGLGGRYDATNVVNSEISLITSISMDHVSILGNTLYEIAREKAGIIKKDKKAFVIDTND
;
A
#
# COMPACT_ATOMS: atom_id res chain seq x y z
N MET A 1 14.26 12.98 15.31
CA MET A 1 15.16 11.92 14.78
C MET A 1 15.72 12.38 13.44
N ASP A 2 16.89 11.91 12.99
CA ASP A 2 17.32 12.13 11.61
C ASP A 2 16.80 11.02 10.68
N ILE A 3 16.91 11.22 9.37
CA ILE A 3 16.36 10.28 8.37
C ILE A 3 17.08 8.93 8.40
N GLN A 4 18.42 8.93 8.57
CA GLN A 4 19.17 7.67 8.55
C GLN A 4 18.77 6.76 9.70
N LYS A 5 18.67 7.31 10.91
CA LYS A 5 18.23 6.57 12.10
C LYS A 5 16.78 6.08 11.93
N THR A 6 15.91 6.89 11.32
CA THR A 6 14.52 6.51 11.03
C THR A 6 14.46 5.32 10.08
N LEU A 7 15.25 5.34 9.00
CA LEU A 7 15.31 4.25 8.04
C LEU A 7 15.92 2.98 8.64
N ASP A 8 16.96 3.12 9.46
CA ASP A 8 17.57 1.98 10.15
C ASP A 8 16.59 1.29 11.11
N GLU A 9 15.80 2.07 11.87
CA GLU A 9 14.73 1.54 12.72
C GLU A 9 13.63 0.87 11.88
N LEU A 10 13.17 1.50 10.80
CA LEU A 10 12.18 0.92 9.88
C LEU A 10 12.66 -0.41 9.27
N TYR A 11 13.86 -0.43 8.72
CA TYR A 11 14.42 -1.65 8.14
C TYR A 11 14.68 -2.74 9.20
N GLY A 12 14.98 -2.34 10.42
CA GLY A 12 15.07 -3.25 11.57
C GLY A 12 13.78 -4.06 11.82
N LEU A 13 12.62 -3.50 11.48
CA LEU A 13 11.33 -4.21 11.57
C LEU A 13 11.20 -5.37 10.58
N SER A 14 12.07 -5.45 9.57
CA SER A 14 12.11 -6.59 8.61
C SER A 14 12.43 -7.92 9.29
N VAL A 15 12.98 -7.92 10.50
CA VAL A 15 13.20 -9.12 11.33
C VAL A 15 11.88 -9.87 11.59
N PHE A 16 10.75 -9.17 11.64
CA PHE A 16 9.44 -9.79 11.81
C PHE A 16 8.94 -10.52 10.55
N GLY A 17 9.69 -10.42 9.43
CA GLY A 17 9.38 -11.11 8.18
C GLY A 17 8.07 -10.67 7.53
N ILE A 18 7.51 -11.56 6.71
CA ILE A 18 6.18 -11.39 6.12
C ILE A 18 5.17 -12.03 7.08
N LYS A 19 4.32 -11.21 7.67
CA LYS A 19 3.22 -11.66 8.52
C LYS A 19 1.92 -11.52 7.73
N LEU A 20 1.22 -12.62 7.53
CA LEU A 20 -0.11 -12.60 6.93
C LEU A 20 -1.15 -12.30 8.01
N GLY A 21 -1.98 -11.30 7.76
CA GLY A 21 -3.03 -10.85 8.68
C GLY A 21 -3.15 -9.34 8.66
N LEU A 22 -4.28 -8.83 9.11
CA LEU A 22 -4.58 -7.40 9.12
C LEU A 22 -4.73 -6.82 10.53
N GLU A 23 -4.46 -7.63 11.56
CA GLU A 23 -4.73 -7.28 12.95
C GLU A 23 -3.88 -6.10 13.40
N ASN A 24 -2.56 -6.15 13.19
CA ASN A 24 -1.64 -5.09 13.62
C ASN A 24 -1.91 -3.78 12.87
N ILE A 25 -2.01 -3.83 11.53
CA ILE A 25 -2.26 -2.62 10.74
C ILE A 25 -3.60 -1.99 11.10
N ASN A 26 -4.66 -2.77 11.30
CA ASN A 26 -5.96 -2.27 11.75
C ASN A 26 -5.86 -1.60 13.13
N GLU A 27 -5.16 -2.20 14.07
CA GLU A 27 -4.98 -1.62 15.41
C GLU A 27 -4.20 -0.30 15.34
N ILE A 28 -3.12 -0.24 14.57
CA ILE A 28 -2.35 1.00 14.36
C ILE A 28 -3.25 2.09 13.75
N LEU A 29 -3.99 1.76 12.70
CA LEU A 29 -4.88 2.71 12.02
C LEU A 29 -6.02 3.18 12.92
N ASN A 30 -6.58 2.31 13.75
CA ASN A 30 -7.58 2.68 14.75
C ASN A 30 -7.02 3.73 15.72
N ARG A 31 -5.81 3.53 16.23
CA ARG A 31 -5.13 4.48 17.12
C ARG A 31 -4.79 5.81 16.43
N LEU A 32 -4.63 5.79 15.10
CA LEU A 32 -4.42 6.98 14.26
C LEU A 32 -5.73 7.65 13.80
N GLY A 33 -6.91 7.14 14.19
CA GLY A 33 -8.20 7.69 13.80
C GLY A 33 -8.62 7.33 12.37
N ASN A 34 -8.17 6.18 11.88
CA ASN A 34 -8.52 5.59 10.57
C ASN A 34 -8.31 6.56 9.39
N PRO A 35 -7.09 7.07 9.19
CA PRO A 35 -6.79 8.07 8.15
C PRO A 35 -7.10 7.56 6.73
N GLN A 36 -7.04 6.23 6.48
CA GLN A 36 -7.33 5.59 5.20
C GLN A 36 -8.77 5.80 4.69
N ASN A 37 -9.67 6.23 5.57
CA ASN A 37 -11.09 6.46 5.23
C ASN A 37 -11.39 7.90 4.77
N ARG A 38 -10.37 8.78 4.70
CA ARG A 38 -10.55 10.21 4.40
C ARG A 38 -10.55 10.55 2.91
N TYR A 39 -10.26 9.59 2.04
CA TYR A 39 -10.13 9.79 0.59
C TYR A 39 -10.54 8.51 -0.16
N LYS A 40 -10.76 8.64 -1.46
CA LYS A 40 -11.11 7.51 -2.32
C LYS A 40 -9.86 6.72 -2.71
N THR A 41 -9.99 5.40 -2.83
CA THR A 41 -8.87 4.52 -3.18
C THR A 41 -9.16 3.71 -4.43
N ILE A 42 -8.16 3.64 -5.33
CA ILE A 42 -8.06 2.68 -6.43
C ILE A 42 -6.98 1.69 -6.03
N HIS A 43 -7.34 0.42 -5.82
CA HIS A 43 -6.46 -0.61 -5.29
C HIS A 43 -6.03 -1.58 -6.38
N ILE A 44 -4.75 -1.82 -6.52
CA ILE A 44 -4.16 -2.55 -7.65
C ILE A 44 -3.37 -3.76 -7.14
N ALA A 45 -3.81 -4.96 -7.52
CA ALA A 45 -3.09 -6.21 -7.34
C ALA A 45 -2.64 -6.78 -8.70
N GLY A 46 -1.79 -7.79 -8.66
CA GLY A 46 -1.32 -8.49 -9.86
C GLY A 46 0.08 -9.06 -9.65
N THR A 47 0.53 -9.90 -10.56
CA THR A 47 1.91 -10.37 -10.57
C THR A 47 2.82 -9.31 -11.19
N ASN A 48 2.55 -8.89 -12.41
CA ASN A 48 3.32 -7.88 -13.14
C ASN A 48 2.45 -6.67 -13.51
N GLY A 49 3.08 -5.52 -13.75
CA GLY A 49 2.41 -4.32 -14.27
C GLY A 49 1.69 -3.46 -13.25
N LYS A 50 1.70 -3.78 -11.95
CA LYS A 50 1.04 -3.01 -10.89
C LYS A 50 1.52 -1.54 -10.86
N GLY A 51 2.82 -1.32 -10.71
CA GLY A 51 3.42 0.02 -10.62
C GLY A 51 3.23 0.84 -11.91
N SER A 52 3.33 0.20 -13.10
CA SER A 52 3.05 0.87 -14.38
C SER A 52 1.59 1.30 -14.48
N THR A 53 0.66 0.42 -14.10
CA THR A 53 -0.78 0.75 -14.05
C THR A 53 -1.05 1.87 -13.04
N ALA A 54 -0.42 1.83 -11.87
CA ALA A 54 -0.53 2.88 -10.86
C ALA A 54 -0.09 4.23 -11.42
N SER A 55 1.04 4.29 -12.12
CA SER A 55 1.55 5.53 -12.71
C SER A 55 0.66 6.06 -13.84
N MET A 56 0.08 5.20 -14.67
CA MET A 56 -0.87 5.62 -15.70
C MET A 56 -2.15 6.22 -15.10
N ILE A 57 -2.70 5.58 -14.05
CA ILE A 57 -3.90 6.06 -13.36
C ILE A 57 -3.61 7.39 -12.64
N GLU A 58 -2.46 7.50 -11.96
CA GLU A 58 -2.01 8.76 -11.35
C GLU A 58 -2.03 9.90 -12.38
N CYS A 59 -1.41 9.70 -13.56
CA CYS A 59 -1.39 10.70 -14.62
C CYS A 59 -2.79 11.11 -15.08
N ILE A 60 -3.70 10.15 -15.30
CA ILE A 60 -5.08 10.43 -15.73
C ILE A 60 -5.82 11.26 -14.68
N LEU A 61 -5.67 10.93 -13.39
CA LEU A 61 -6.33 11.65 -12.31
C LEU A 61 -5.78 13.07 -12.14
N LEU A 62 -4.46 13.25 -12.25
CA LEU A 62 -3.81 14.56 -12.20
C LEU A 62 -4.27 15.48 -13.35
N GLU A 63 -4.38 14.93 -14.57
CA GLU A 63 -4.90 15.68 -15.73
C GLU A 63 -6.37 16.10 -15.56
N LYS A 64 -7.12 15.44 -14.70
CA LYS A 64 -8.47 15.83 -14.28
C LYS A 64 -8.50 16.85 -13.14
N GLY A 65 -7.33 17.27 -12.65
CA GLY A 65 -7.20 18.27 -11.59
C GLY A 65 -7.37 17.73 -10.16
N TYR A 66 -7.36 16.41 -9.95
CA TYR A 66 -7.43 15.84 -8.61
C TYR A 66 -6.08 15.91 -7.90
N LYS A 67 -6.11 15.99 -6.57
CA LYS A 67 -4.96 15.76 -5.71
C LYS A 67 -4.78 14.25 -5.53
N VAL A 68 -3.65 13.72 -5.98
CA VAL A 68 -3.42 12.28 -6.06
C VAL A 68 -2.25 11.86 -5.18
N GLY A 69 -2.50 10.87 -4.32
CA GLY A 69 -1.46 10.07 -3.68
C GLY A 69 -1.21 8.79 -4.46
N LYS A 70 0.05 8.40 -4.61
CA LYS A 70 0.44 7.09 -5.15
C LYS A 70 1.34 6.37 -4.17
N TYR A 71 1.05 5.09 -3.95
CA TYR A 71 1.89 4.18 -3.17
C TYR A 71 2.28 2.97 -3.99
N THR A 72 3.58 2.73 -4.09
CA THR A 72 4.16 1.63 -4.88
C THR A 72 5.26 0.92 -4.10
N SER A 73 5.53 -0.34 -4.44
CA SER A 73 6.59 -1.14 -3.81
C SER A 73 7.12 -2.25 -4.73
N PRO A 74 8.40 -2.65 -4.55
CA PRO A 74 9.42 -1.99 -3.74
C PRO A 74 9.93 -0.68 -4.35
N HIS A 75 10.73 0.09 -3.63
CA HIS A 75 11.54 1.17 -4.20
C HIS A 75 12.77 0.61 -4.93
N ILE A 76 13.35 1.39 -5.83
CA ILE A 76 14.52 1.00 -6.61
C ILE A 76 15.80 1.58 -6.01
N VAL A 77 15.81 2.84 -5.64
CA VAL A 77 16.98 3.56 -5.12
C VAL A 77 16.78 4.02 -3.69
N LYS A 78 15.67 4.70 -3.40
CA LYS A 78 15.41 5.31 -2.09
C LYS A 78 13.96 5.09 -1.61
N PHE A 79 13.79 5.04 -0.30
CA PHE A 79 12.51 4.81 0.36
C PHE A 79 11.39 5.75 -0.11
N ASN A 80 11.74 7.03 -0.36
CA ASN A 80 10.81 8.10 -0.75
C ASN A 80 9.97 7.76 -1.99
N GLU A 81 10.52 6.97 -2.93
CA GLU A 81 9.83 6.52 -4.15
C GLU A 81 8.51 5.81 -3.88
N ARG A 82 8.36 5.22 -2.67
CA ARG A 82 7.16 4.48 -2.29
C ARG A 82 5.93 5.36 -2.12
N ILE A 83 6.11 6.64 -1.74
CA ILE A 83 5.05 7.54 -1.33
C ILE A 83 5.16 8.83 -2.13
N VAL A 84 4.30 9.00 -3.11
CA VAL A 84 4.33 10.13 -4.05
C VAL A 84 3.02 10.92 -3.96
N PHE A 85 3.10 12.24 -3.79
CA PHE A 85 1.97 13.15 -3.80
C PHE A 85 2.09 14.12 -4.96
N ASN A 86 1.16 14.11 -5.92
CA ASN A 86 1.16 14.97 -7.09
C ASN A 86 2.49 14.97 -7.85
N ARG A 87 3.06 13.79 -8.10
CA ARG A 87 4.36 13.53 -8.74
C ARG A 87 5.60 13.90 -7.90
N GLU A 88 5.42 14.39 -6.68
CA GLU A 88 6.52 14.68 -5.77
C GLU A 88 6.66 13.58 -4.71
N GLU A 89 7.85 13.04 -4.55
CA GLU A 89 8.14 12.06 -3.51
C GLU A 89 8.03 12.70 -2.12
N ILE A 90 7.64 11.89 -1.15
CA ILE A 90 7.63 12.31 0.26
C ILE A 90 9.03 12.80 0.68
N SER A 91 9.09 13.92 1.40
CA SER A 91 10.37 14.45 1.91
C SER A 91 10.91 13.61 3.06
N ASP A 92 12.24 13.61 3.25
CA ASP A 92 12.89 12.97 4.40
C ASP A 92 12.32 13.49 5.73
N ARG A 93 12.05 14.78 5.79
CA ARG A 93 11.42 15.42 6.96
C ARG A 93 10.03 14.86 7.24
N ASP A 94 9.23 14.64 6.21
CA ASP A 94 7.89 14.07 6.36
C ASP A 94 7.97 12.59 6.75
N ILE A 95 8.92 11.82 6.19
CA ILE A 95 9.15 10.43 6.62
C ILE A 95 9.43 10.37 8.12
N VAL A 96 10.38 11.17 8.60
CA VAL A 96 10.72 11.23 10.04
C VAL A 96 9.49 11.61 10.86
N LYS A 97 8.79 12.69 10.49
CA LYS A 97 7.59 13.18 11.20
C LYS A 97 6.53 12.09 11.34
N TYR A 98 6.15 11.46 10.24
CA TYR A 98 5.06 10.48 10.26
C TYR A 98 5.49 9.15 10.87
N TYR A 99 6.75 8.77 10.73
CA TYR A 99 7.29 7.62 11.45
C TYR A 99 7.20 7.81 12.97
N GLU A 100 7.61 8.96 13.50
CA GLU A 100 7.55 9.24 14.94
C GLU A 100 6.11 9.14 15.46
N ILE A 101 5.13 9.67 14.72
CA ILE A 101 3.70 9.58 15.09
C ILE A 101 3.24 8.12 15.07
N VAL A 102 3.53 7.38 13.99
CA VAL A 102 3.12 5.98 13.85
C VAL A 102 3.79 5.12 14.93
N ARG A 103 5.08 5.32 15.21
CA ARG A 103 5.83 4.61 16.25
C ARG A 103 5.22 4.81 17.63
N GLU A 104 4.86 6.06 17.97
CA GLU A 104 4.19 6.37 19.23
C GLU A 104 2.85 5.61 19.36
N LYS A 105 2.04 5.63 18.31
CA LYS A 105 0.73 4.96 18.30
C LYS A 105 0.83 3.45 18.21
N MET A 106 1.83 2.92 17.55
CA MET A 106 2.10 1.49 17.46
C MET A 106 2.44 0.90 18.85
N GLY A 107 3.25 1.61 19.65
CA GLY A 107 3.70 1.10 20.95
C GLY A 107 4.45 -0.23 20.82
N ASP A 108 4.07 -1.22 21.62
CA ASP A 108 4.69 -2.57 21.64
C ASP A 108 4.10 -3.57 20.65
N LEU A 109 3.25 -3.12 19.70
CA LEU A 109 2.72 -4.01 18.67
C LEU A 109 3.85 -4.56 17.79
N PRO A 110 3.90 -5.87 17.54
CA PRO A 110 4.93 -6.50 16.71
C PRO A 110 4.63 -6.30 15.21
N ALA A 111 4.60 -5.03 14.79
CA ALA A 111 4.30 -4.65 13.41
C ALA A 111 5.52 -4.81 12.51
N THR A 112 5.26 -5.24 11.28
CA THR A 112 6.27 -5.43 10.25
C THR A 112 6.66 -4.09 9.60
N PHE A 113 7.80 -4.07 8.92
CA PHE A 113 8.22 -2.95 8.07
C PHE A 113 7.10 -2.46 7.14
N PHE A 114 6.41 -3.39 6.48
CA PHE A 114 5.40 -3.04 5.48
C PHE A 114 4.12 -2.47 6.13
N GLU A 115 3.69 -3.00 7.27
CA GLU A 115 2.55 -2.45 8.03
C GLU A 115 2.83 -1.02 8.50
N VAL A 116 4.03 -0.77 9.06
CA VAL A 116 4.42 0.58 9.53
C VAL A 116 4.53 1.56 8.36
N THR A 117 5.18 1.16 7.25
CA THR A 117 5.30 2.00 6.05
C THR A 117 3.92 2.33 5.46
N THR A 118 3.01 1.35 5.44
CA THR A 118 1.62 1.54 4.98
C THR A 118 0.85 2.50 5.88
N ALA A 119 1.04 2.43 7.20
CA ALA A 119 0.42 3.37 8.14
C ALA A 119 0.95 4.81 7.97
N ILE A 120 2.27 4.97 7.77
CA ILE A 120 2.91 6.26 7.44
C ILE A 120 2.26 6.87 6.20
N MET A 121 2.15 6.09 5.13
CA MET A 121 1.55 6.52 3.87
C MET A 121 0.10 6.98 4.04
N PHE A 122 -0.74 6.19 4.73
CA PHE A 122 -2.13 6.56 4.95
C PHE A 122 -2.28 7.88 5.73
N LEU A 123 -1.47 8.06 6.78
CA LEU A 123 -1.50 9.28 7.59
C LEU A 123 -0.99 10.49 6.80
N TYR A 124 0.11 10.35 6.06
CA TYR A 124 0.66 11.40 5.21
C TYR A 124 -0.37 11.90 4.19
N PHE A 125 -1.01 11.00 3.47
CA PHE A 125 -1.99 11.37 2.46
C PHE A 125 -3.26 11.99 3.06
N ALA A 126 -3.69 11.55 4.23
CA ALA A 126 -4.79 12.18 4.94
C ALA A 126 -4.48 13.64 5.31
N ASP A 127 -3.27 13.92 5.77
CA ASP A 127 -2.83 15.28 6.10
C ASP A 127 -2.64 16.16 4.85
N LYS A 128 -2.24 15.57 3.71
CA LYS A 128 -2.16 16.27 2.41
C LYS A 128 -3.55 16.58 1.82
N GLY A 129 -4.61 15.95 2.33
CA GLY A 129 -5.97 16.15 1.85
C GLY A 129 -6.14 15.74 0.38
N ILE A 130 -5.67 14.53 0.03
CA ILE A 130 -5.80 13.99 -1.32
C ILE A 130 -7.25 13.64 -1.65
N ASP A 131 -7.60 13.66 -2.95
CA ASP A 131 -8.90 13.20 -3.45
C ASP A 131 -8.89 11.69 -3.70
N TYR A 132 -7.80 11.20 -4.30
CA TYR A 132 -7.61 9.80 -4.67
C TYR A 132 -6.26 9.27 -4.25
N LEU A 133 -6.27 8.06 -3.70
CA LEU A 133 -5.10 7.21 -3.52
C LEU A 133 -5.06 6.15 -4.60
N VAL A 134 -3.97 6.06 -5.35
CA VAL A 134 -3.62 4.94 -6.23
C VAL A 134 -2.68 4.04 -5.44
N LEU A 135 -3.17 2.86 -5.06
CA LEU A 135 -2.58 1.99 -4.05
C LEU A 135 -2.16 0.65 -4.65
N GLU A 136 -0.86 0.39 -4.71
CA GLU A 136 -0.31 -0.89 -5.13
C GLU A 136 -0.24 -1.85 -3.94
N VAL A 137 -0.69 -3.10 -4.14
CA VAL A 137 -0.52 -4.22 -3.20
C VAL A 137 0.96 -4.61 -3.12
N GLY A 138 1.47 -4.81 -1.92
CA GLY A 138 2.83 -5.30 -1.73
C GLY A 138 2.98 -6.77 -2.10
N LEU A 139 2.15 -7.64 -1.52
CA LEU A 139 2.19 -9.08 -1.75
C LEU A 139 0.80 -9.71 -1.68
N GLY A 140 0.47 -10.51 -2.68
CA GLY A 140 -0.80 -11.24 -2.72
C GLY A 140 -1.99 -10.30 -2.91
N GLY A 141 -2.70 -9.99 -1.85
CA GLY A 141 -3.84 -9.09 -1.84
C GLY A 141 -4.68 -9.22 -0.57
N ARG A 142 -5.27 -10.38 -0.32
CA ARG A 142 -6.21 -10.64 0.78
C ARG A 142 -5.71 -10.19 2.16
N TYR A 143 -4.48 -10.55 2.49
CA TYR A 143 -3.83 -10.29 3.79
C TYR A 143 -2.72 -9.24 3.70
N ASP A 144 -2.64 -8.52 2.58
CA ASP A 144 -1.70 -7.42 2.44
C ASP A 144 -2.12 -6.22 3.30
N ALA A 145 -1.16 -5.55 3.94
CA ALA A 145 -1.44 -4.42 4.83
C ALA A 145 -2.20 -3.28 4.14
N THR A 146 -2.14 -3.19 2.80
CA THR A 146 -2.92 -2.22 2.03
C THR A 146 -4.42 -2.56 1.97
N ASN A 147 -4.82 -3.82 2.24
CA ASN A 147 -6.20 -4.28 2.06
C ASN A 147 -7.17 -3.88 3.19
N VAL A 148 -6.76 -2.98 4.05
CA VAL A 148 -7.60 -2.32 5.07
C VAL A 148 -8.51 -1.22 4.50
N VAL A 149 -8.37 -0.89 3.23
CA VAL A 149 -9.18 0.13 2.55
C VAL A 149 -10.50 -0.44 2.02
N ASN A 150 -11.52 0.40 1.94
CA ASN A 150 -12.74 0.11 1.18
C ASN A 150 -12.63 0.79 -0.19
N SER A 151 -11.85 0.18 -1.10
CA SER A 151 -11.54 0.77 -2.41
C SER A 151 -12.78 0.98 -3.28
N GLU A 152 -12.84 2.12 -3.99
CA GLU A 152 -13.89 2.40 -4.98
C GLU A 152 -13.74 1.53 -6.24
N ILE A 153 -12.50 1.22 -6.59
CA ILE A 153 -12.13 0.40 -7.75
C ILE A 153 -11.02 -0.55 -7.33
N SER A 154 -11.15 -1.81 -7.70
CA SER A 154 -10.09 -2.82 -7.58
C SER A 154 -9.64 -3.26 -8.96
N LEU A 155 -8.32 -3.34 -9.18
CA LEU A 155 -7.71 -3.74 -10.44
C LEU A 155 -6.82 -4.95 -10.21
N ILE A 156 -6.90 -5.95 -11.10
CA ILE A 156 -5.98 -7.09 -11.13
C ILE A 156 -5.31 -7.09 -12.50
N THR A 157 -4.01 -6.77 -12.53
CA THR A 157 -3.25 -6.53 -13.77
C THR A 157 -2.83 -7.80 -14.49
N SER A 158 -2.39 -8.81 -13.75
CA SER A 158 -2.01 -10.11 -14.30
C SER A 158 -1.95 -11.16 -13.20
N ILE A 159 -2.08 -12.42 -13.59
CA ILE A 159 -1.93 -13.57 -12.69
C ILE A 159 -0.95 -14.53 -13.33
N SER A 160 0.17 -14.77 -12.67
CA SER A 160 1.14 -15.78 -13.04
C SER A 160 1.76 -16.39 -11.79
N MET A 161 2.52 -17.48 -11.95
CA MET A 161 3.21 -18.14 -10.83
C MET A 161 4.23 -17.17 -10.22
N ASP A 162 4.02 -16.82 -8.95
CA ASP A 162 4.86 -15.89 -8.21
C ASP A 162 4.69 -16.11 -6.70
N HIS A 163 5.76 -15.94 -5.93
CA HIS A 163 5.74 -16.12 -4.48
C HIS A 163 5.02 -17.40 -3.99
N VAL A 164 5.25 -18.51 -4.69
CA VAL A 164 4.52 -19.78 -4.51
C VAL A 164 4.57 -20.29 -3.06
N SER A 165 5.65 -20.06 -2.34
CA SER A 165 5.79 -20.42 -0.94
C SER A 165 4.82 -19.72 0.02
N ILE A 166 4.19 -18.63 -0.44
CA ILE A 166 3.30 -17.79 0.38
C ILE A 166 1.88 -17.78 -0.19
N LEU A 167 1.74 -17.66 -1.52
CA LEU A 167 0.46 -17.44 -2.18
C LEU A 167 -0.22 -18.72 -2.68
N GLY A 168 0.52 -19.84 -2.71
CA GLY A 168 0.04 -21.13 -3.17
C GLY A 168 0.73 -21.63 -4.43
N ASN A 169 0.55 -22.91 -4.74
CA ASN A 169 1.25 -23.63 -5.79
C ASN A 169 0.47 -23.70 -7.11
N THR A 170 -0.67 -23.03 -7.19
CA THR A 170 -1.53 -23.02 -8.39
C THR A 170 -1.93 -21.60 -8.75
N LEU A 171 -2.18 -21.35 -10.03
CA LEU A 171 -2.72 -20.08 -10.51
C LEU A 171 -4.04 -19.71 -9.81
N TYR A 172 -4.88 -20.71 -9.51
CA TYR A 172 -6.14 -20.52 -8.83
C TYR A 172 -5.95 -19.96 -7.40
N GLU A 173 -5.01 -20.52 -6.63
CA GLU A 173 -4.70 -20.04 -5.27
C GLU A 173 -4.15 -18.60 -5.32
N ILE A 174 -3.22 -18.32 -6.22
CA ILE A 174 -2.65 -16.99 -6.42
C ILE A 174 -3.74 -15.99 -6.84
N ALA A 175 -4.62 -16.38 -7.76
CA ALA A 175 -5.75 -15.56 -8.21
C ALA A 175 -6.70 -15.24 -7.04
N ARG A 176 -7.00 -16.24 -6.21
CA ARG A 176 -7.85 -16.09 -5.02
C ARG A 176 -7.29 -15.10 -4.01
N GLU A 177 -5.98 -15.15 -3.77
CA GLU A 177 -5.29 -14.20 -2.89
C GLU A 177 -5.36 -12.77 -3.46
N LYS A 178 -5.08 -12.59 -4.75
CA LYS A 178 -5.18 -11.28 -5.42
C LYS A 178 -6.62 -10.76 -5.45
N ALA A 179 -7.60 -11.62 -5.73
CA ALA A 179 -9.01 -11.26 -5.71
C ALA A 179 -9.53 -10.82 -4.33
N GLY A 180 -8.78 -11.10 -3.26
CA GLY A 180 -9.10 -10.64 -1.91
C GLY A 180 -9.18 -9.12 -1.73
N ILE A 181 -8.70 -8.33 -2.71
CA ILE A 181 -8.84 -6.86 -2.70
C ILE A 181 -10.20 -6.37 -3.23
N ILE A 182 -10.98 -7.22 -3.88
CA ILE A 182 -12.27 -6.86 -4.45
C ILE A 182 -13.28 -6.62 -3.32
N LYS A 183 -13.94 -5.48 -3.34
CA LYS A 183 -14.90 -5.08 -2.31
C LYS A 183 -16.33 -5.29 -2.81
N LYS A 184 -17.22 -5.67 -1.87
CA LYS A 184 -18.63 -5.83 -2.15
C LYS A 184 -19.24 -4.51 -2.67
N ASP A 185 -20.07 -4.61 -3.69
CA ASP A 185 -20.79 -3.47 -4.31
C ASP A 185 -19.88 -2.39 -4.91
N LYS A 186 -18.60 -2.72 -5.19
CA LYS A 186 -17.63 -1.84 -5.84
C LYS A 186 -17.20 -2.40 -7.20
N LYS A 187 -16.59 -1.55 -8.04
CA LYS A 187 -16.13 -1.94 -9.37
C LYS A 187 -14.83 -2.73 -9.29
N ALA A 188 -14.75 -3.80 -10.06
CA ALA A 188 -13.52 -4.57 -10.25
C ALA A 188 -13.23 -4.73 -11.75
N PHE A 189 -11.96 -4.59 -12.11
CA PHE A 189 -11.45 -4.84 -13.45
C PHE A 189 -10.33 -5.88 -13.34
N VAL A 190 -10.42 -6.91 -14.15
CA VAL A 190 -9.45 -7.98 -14.21
C VAL A 190 -9.01 -8.14 -15.64
N ILE A 191 -7.72 -8.23 -15.91
CA ILE A 191 -7.22 -8.54 -17.24
C ILE A 191 -7.64 -9.98 -17.56
N ASP A 192 -8.20 -10.18 -18.76
CA ASP A 192 -8.44 -11.51 -19.30
C ASP A 192 -7.09 -12.14 -19.65
N THR A 193 -6.80 -13.28 -19.02
CA THR A 193 -5.54 -14.02 -19.19
C THR A 193 -5.76 -15.29 -20.04
N ASN A 194 -6.86 -15.34 -20.82
CA ASN A 194 -7.15 -16.47 -21.69
C ASN A 194 -6.30 -16.43 -22.97
N ASP A 195 -4.97 -16.55 -22.82
CA ASP A 195 -4.02 -16.90 -23.89
C ASP A 195 -3.11 -18.05 -23.42
#